data_5f7f96af4e5fff4bac3f278ce6b91fc4
#
_entry.id   5f7f96af4e5fff4bac3f278ce6b91fc4
#
_cell.length_a   1.000
_cell.length_b   1.000
_cell.length_c   1.000
_cell.angle_alpha   90.00
_cell.angle_beta   90.00
_cell.angle_gamma   90.00
#
_symmetry.space_group_name_H-M   'P 1'
#
loop_
_entity.id
_entity.type
_entity.pdbx_description
1 polymer ?
#
loop_
_entity_poly.entity_id
_entity_poly.type
_entity_poly.pdbx_seq_one_letter_code
_entity_poly.pdbx_strand_id
1 'polypeptide(L)'
;IFYTPTLVIAGPLFLVSLVFYIISFVAIGFNIRQVNDIVVEETEDGVCPEREITAVQAPKTCMDDEQKAKVRDLIEDWRKSQGYATSEINSSLLASRLNISKRQLVQYLREVEGKTFRIWLSGLRLEEAKRKIMEHPKYSNETIAEGCGFSRSHLQAKFKEATGMTINEWRANNAKTE
;
A
#
# COMPACT_ATOMS: atom_id res chain seq x y z
N ILE A 1 2.88 -25.67 57.60
CA ILE A 1 4.15 -25.13 57.11
C ILE A 1 4.55 -25.81 55.79
N PHE A 2 3.66 -25.83 54.77
CA PHE A 2 3.96 -26.45 53.46
C PHE A 2 3.61 -25.54 52.24
N TYR A 3 3.44 -24.22 52.44
CA TYR A 3 2.98 -23.32 51.34
C TYR A 3 4.04 -22.49 50.67
N THR A 4 5.30 -22.51 51.11
CA THR A 4 6.35 -21.62 50.59
C THR A 4 7.03 -22.06 49.28
N PRO A 5 7.23 -23.34 48.94
CA PRO A 5 7.94 -23.71 47.72
C PRO A 5 7.10 -23.55 46.46
N THR A 6 5.77 -23.71 46.55
CA THR A 6 4.88 -23.58 45.38
C THR A 6 4.74 -22.13 44.91
N LEU A 7 4.77 -21.17 45.83
CA LEU A 7 4.66 -19.74 45.49
C LEU A 7 5.95 -19.22 44.79
N VAL A 8 7.11 -19.74 45.19
CA VAL A 8 8.41 -19.35 44.62
C VAL A 8 8.54 -19.83 43.17
N ILE A 9 7.97 -20.96 42.80
CA ILE A 9 8.02 -21.49 41.44
C ILE A 9 6.85 -20.97 40.60
N ALA A 10 5.68 -20.76 41.13
CA ALA A 10 4.49 -20.27 40.42
C ALA A 10 4.61 -18.79 40.02
N GLY A 11 5.27 -17.94 40.80
CA GLY A 11 5.47 -16.53 40.53
C GLY A 11 6.20 -16.26 39.21
N PRO A 12 7.42 -16.78 39.00
CA PRO A 12 8.15 -16.56 37.75
C PRO A 12 7.45 -17.19 36.56
N LEU A 13 6.79 -18.33 36.67
CA LEU A 13 6.02 -18.93 35.57
C LEU A 13 4.83 -18.07 35.16
N PHE A 14 4.16 -17.43 36.11
CA PHE A 14 3.05 -16.52 35.84
C PHE A 14 3.55 -15.26 35.10
N LEU A 15 4.71 -14.69 35.47
CA LEU A 15 5.31 -13.56 34.80
C LEU A 15 5.71 -13.89 33.35
N VAL A 16 6.31 -15.05 33.12
CA VAL A 16 6.64 -15.51 31.76
C VAL A 16 5.41 -15.68 30.90
N SER A 17 4.34 -16.27 31.46
CA SER A 17 3.04 -16.42 30.78
C SER A 17 2.41 -15.07 30.44
N LEU A 18 2.49 -14.10 31.34
CA LEU A 18 1.95 -12.75 31.15
C LEU A 18 2.70 -12.00 30.05
N VAL A 19 4.03 -12.08 30.05
CA VAL A 19 4.88 -11.50 28.99
C VAL A 19 4.58 -12.13 27.64
N PHE A 20 4.43 -13.44 27.57
CA PHE A 20 4.06 -14.15 26.34
C PHE A 20 2.68 -13.74 25.85
N TYR A 21 1.71 -13.57 26.76
CA TYR A 21 0.37 -13.09 26.42
C TYR A 21 0.39 -11.66 25.84
N ILE A 22 1.17 -10.75 26.46
CA ILE A 22 1.32 -9.38 25.99
C ILE A 22 1.96 -9.36 24.59
N ILE A 23 3.04 -10.12 24.37
CA ILE A 23 3.70 -10.21 23.06
C ILE A 23 2.73 -10.76 22.01
N SER A 24 1.99 -11.83 22.33
CA SER A 24 0.98 -12.40 21.42
C SER A 24 -0.14 -11.41 21.14
N PHE A 25 -0.62 -10.67 22.13
CA PHE A 25 -1.67 -9.67 21.96
C PHE A 25 -1.21 -8.51 21.08
N VAL A 26 0.02 -8.01 21.29
CA VAL A 26 0.62 -6.98 20.44
C VAL A 26 0.83 -7.47 19.00
N ALA A 27 1.32 -8.71 18.84
CA ALA A 27 1.52 -9.30 17.52
C ALA A 27 0.21 -9.50 16.75
N ILE A 28 -0.86 -9.95 17.45
CA ILE A 28 -2.21 -10.08 16.88
C ILE A 28 -2.79 -8.71 16.57
N GLY A 29 -2.65 -7.72 17.46
CA GLY A 29 -3.12 -6.36 17.26
C GLY A 29 -2.42 -5.67 16.09
N PHE A 30 -1.13 -5.92 15.91
CA PHE A 30 -0.37 -5.41 14.75
C PHE A 30 -0.83 -6.07 13.45
N ASN A 31 -1.09 -7.39 13.48
CA ASN A 31 -1.57 -8.13 12.31
C ASN A 31 -3.01 -7.72 11.92
N ILE A 32 -3.89 -7.50 12.90
CA ILE A 32 -5.25 -6.99 12.66
C ILE A 32 -5.21 -5.57 12.08
N ARG A 33 -4.28 -4.72 12.52
CA ARG A 33 -4.11 -3.38 11.95
C ARG A 33 -3.72 -3.45 10.47
N GLN A 34 -2.78 -4.31 10.10
CA GLN A 34 -2.42 -4.52 8.70
C GLN A 34 -3.59 -5.06 7.86
N VAL A 35 -4.39 -5.97 8.42
CA VAL A 35 -5.58 -6.52 7.73
C VAL A 35 -6.67 -5.47 7.61
N ASN A 36 -6.90 -4.65 8.64
CA ASN A 36 -7.89 -3.57 8.58
C ASN A 36 -7.50 -2.47 7.58
N ASP A 37 -6.22 -2.11 7.49
CA ASP A 37 -5.74 -1.17 6.47
C ASP A 37 -5.96 -1.73 5.05
N ILE A 38 -5.87 -3.05 4.87
CA ILE A 38 -6.16 -3.73 3.61
C ILE A 38 -7.68 -3.77 3.34
N VAL A 39 -8.49 -4.09 4.34
CA VAL A 39 -9.96 -4.25 4.20
C VAL A 39 -10.67 -2.91 4.08
N VAL A 40 -10.23 -1.87 4.81
CA VAL A 40 -10.83 -0.53 4.74
C VAL A 40 -10.55 0.11 3.38
N GLU A 41 -9.40 -0.16 2.76
CA GLU A 41 -9.11 0.36 1.42
C GLU A 41 -9.91 -0.37 0.31
N GLU A 42 -10.22 -1.66 0.49
CA GLU A 42 -11.07 -2.41 -0.45
C GLU A 42 -12.56 -2.02 -0.36
N THR A 43 -13.04 -1.58 0.81
CA THR A 43 -14.43 -1.10 0.98
C THR A 43 -14.63 0.33 0.50
N GLU A 44 -13.56 1.15 0.43
CA GLU A 44 -13.66 2.50 -0.11
C GLU A 44 -13.64 2.56 -1.64
N ASP A 45 -13.13 1.54 -2.33
CA ASP A 45 -13.09 1.48 -3.80
C ASP A 45 -14.29 0.75 -4.44
N GLY A 46 -15.38 0.58 -3.69
CA GLY A 46 -16.72 0.38 -4.26
C GLY A 46 -17.01 -1.01 -4.80
N VAL A 47 -17.29 -1.95 -3.90
CA VAL A 47 -18.34 -2.93 -4.12
C VAL A 47 -19.45 -2.63 -3.11
N CYS A 48 -20.49 -1.93 -3.54
CA CYS A 48 -21.77 -1.91 -2.85
C CYS A 48 -22.26 -3.36 -2.67
N PRO A 49 -22.57 -3.84 -1.45
CA PRO A 49 -23.43 -4.98 -1.31
C PRO A 49 -24.79 -4.58 -1.89
N GLU A 50 -25.30 -5.41 -2.76
CA GLU A 50 -26.59 -5.34 -3.39
C GLU A 50 -27.68 -5.22 -2.31
N ARG A 51 -28.01 -3.99 -1.92
CA ARG A 51 -29.29 -3.66 -1.30
C ARG A 51 -30.15 -3.05 -2.40
N GLU A 52 -31.09 -3.86 -2.83
CA GLU A 52 -32.26 -3.48 -3.60
C GLU A 52 -32.96 -2.31 -2.91
N ILE A 53 -32.68 -1.08 -3.32
CA ILE A 53 -33.47 0.11 -3.04
C ILE A 53 -33.59 0.86 -4.36
N THR A 54 -34.79 0.75 -4.93
CA THR A 54 -35.46 1.67 -5.87
C THR A 54 -34.57 2.62 -6.66
N ALA A 55 -34.61 2.41 -7.95
CA ALA A 55 -34.06 3.21 -9.02
C ALA A 55 -34.23 4.73 -8.80
N VAL A 56 -33.14 5.37 -8.37
CA VAL A 56 -32.84 6.72 -8.82
C VAL A 56 -31.55 6.57 -9.63
N GLN A 57 -31.73 6.54 -10.94
CA GLN A 57 -30.64 6.57 -11.92
C GLN A 57 -29.84 7.85 -11.71
N ALA A 58 -28.76 7.79 -10.95
CA ALA A 58 -27.73 8.79 -11.04
C ALA A 58 -27.12 8.68 -12.44
N PRO A 59 -27.06 9.76 -13.23
CA PRO A 59 -26.56 9.71 -14.59
C PRO A 59 -25.12 9.20 -14.57
N LYS A 60 -24.83 8.17 -15.40
CA LYS A 60 -23.47 7.78 -15.80
C LYS A 60 -22.89 8.93 -16.62
N THR A 61 -22.53 10.02 -15.98
CA THR A 61 -21.84 11.13 -16.63
C THR A 61 -20.41 10.68 -16.84
N CYS A 62 -20.10 10.25 -18.05
CA CYS A 62 -18.71 10.06 -18.50
C CYS A 62 -17.99 11.39 -18.33
N MET A 63 -16.72 11.37 -17.92
CA MET A 63 -15.94 12.61 -17.84
C MET A 63 -15.74 13.20 -19.24
N ASP A 64 -15.89 14.52 -19.35
CA ASP A 64 -15.57 15.24 -20.58
C ASP A 64 -14.07 15.15 -20.88
N ASP A 65 -13.70 15.22 -22.15
CA ASP A 65 -12.28 15.12 -22.56
C ASP A 65 -11.45 16.28 -22.00
N GLU A 66 -12.04 17.47 -21.82
CA GLU A 66 -11.39 18.60 -21.15
C GLU A 66 -11.11 18.31 -19.66
N GLN A 67 -12.06 17.72 -18.97
CA GLN A 67 -11.88 17.32 -17.56
C GLN A 67 -10.81 16.23 -17.43
N LYS A 68 -10.78 15.26 -18.35
CA LYS A 68 -9.74 14.21 -18.39
C LYS A 68 -8.36 14.80 -18.62
N ALA A 69 -8.24 15.75 -19.54
CA ALA A 69 -6.98 16.44 -19.82
C ALA A 69 -6.48 17.19 -18.57
N LYS A 70 -7.35 17.96 -17.92
CA LYS A 70 -7.03 18.70 -16.70
C LYS A 70 -6.56 17.76 -15.57
N VAL A 71 -7.26 16.66 -15.33
CA VAL A 71 -6.88 15.70 -14.29
C VAL A 71 -5.55 15.02 -14.65
N ARG A 72 -5.33 14.71 -15.93
CA ARG A 72 -4.05 14.16 -16.42
C ARG A 72 -2.88 15.07 -16.09
N ASP A 73 -2.98 16.35 -16.45
CA ASP A 73 -1.91 17.33 -16.22
C ASP A 73 -1.58 17.48 -14.73
N LEU A 74 -2.61 17.54 -13.88
CA LEU A 74 -2.45 17.58 -12.42
C LEU A 74 -1.75 16.34 -11.87
N ILE A 75 -2.10 15.16 -12.36
CA ILE A 75 -1.48 13.88 -11.96
C ILE A 75 -0.02 13.85 -12.43
N GLU A 76 0.28 14.29 -13.63
CA GLU A 76 1.65 14.31 -14.17
C GLU A 76 2.56 15.25 -13.39
N ASP A 77 2.07 16.43 -13.01
CA ASP A 77 2.84 17.36 -12.19
C ASP A 77 3.06 16.81 -10.77
N TRP A 78 2.06 16.16 -10.19
CA TRP A 78 2.23 15.46 -8.93
C TRP A 78 3.22 14.29 -9.03
N ARG A 79 3.24 13.52 -10.12
CA ARG A 79 4.23 12.46 -10.37
C ARG A 79 5.64 13.02 -10.41
N LYS A 80 5.87 14.15 -11.09
CA LYS A 80 7.17 14.83 -11.13
C LYS A 80 7.67 15.23 -9.73
N SER A 81 6.77 15.60 -8.84
CA SER A 81 7.10 15.93 -7.43
C SER A 81 7.42 14.71 -6.56
N GLN A 82 7.37 13.49 -7.11
CA GLN A 82 7.57 12.22 -6.39
C GLN A 82 6.64 12.02 -5.19
N GLY A 83 5.46 12.61 -5.23
CA GLY A 83 4.47 12.53 -4.15
C GLY A 83 4.00 11.11 -3.81
N TYR A 84 4.20 10.16 -4.72
CA TYR A 84 3.86 8.74 -4.54
C TYR A 84 4.80 7.99 -3.58
N ALA A 85 5.98 8.54 -3.27
CA ALA A 85 6.95 7.92 -2.36
C ALA A 85 6.50 7.98 -0.88
N THR A 86 5.50 8.81 -0.55
CA THR A 86 4.95 8.90 0.79
C THR A 86 4.09 7.66 1.09
N SER A 87 4.38 6.96 2.20
CA SER A 87 3.67 5.73 2.58
C SER A 87 2.17 5.93 2.86
N GLU A 88 1.78 7.10 3.33
CA GLU A 88 0.42 7.43 3.79
C GLU A 88 -0.53 7.96 2.70
N ILE A 89 -0.12 7.93 1.42
CA ILE A 89 -0.96 8.46 0.35
C ILE A 89 -2.16 7.54 0.07
N ASN A 90 -3.34 8.11 0.10
CA ASN A 90 -4.60 7.47 -0.29
C ASN A 90 -5.36 8.32 -1.32
N SER A 91 -6.43 7.77 -1.90
CA SER A 91 -7.21 8.45 -2.94
C SER A 91 -7.81 9.77 -2.49
N SER A 92 -8.27 9.86 -1.24
CA SER A 92 -8.83 11.09 -0.67
C SER A 92 -7.77 12.17 -0.49
N LEU A 93 -6.61 11.79 0.05
CA LEU A 93 -5.49 12.71 0.25
C LEU A 93 -4.92 13.21 -1.08
N LEU A 94 -4.77 12.33 -2.07
CA LEU A 94 -4.32 12.75 -3.40
C LEU A 94 -5.33 13.69 -4.07
N ALA A 95 -6.60 13.36 -4.05
CA ALA A 95 -7.66 14.22 -4.61
C ALA A 95 -7.64 15.62 -3.97
N SER A 96 -7.49 15.70 -2.64
CA SER A 96 -7.35 16.96 -1.91
C SER A 96 -6.11 17.75 -2.35
N ARG A 97 -4.95 17.09 -2.50
CA ARG A 97 -3.71 17.74 -2.97
C ARG A 97 -3.82 18.27 -4.41
N LEU A 98 -4.54 17.57 -5.27
CA LEU A 98 -4.81 17.97 -6.64
C LEU A 98 -5.97 18.98 -6.76
N ASN A 99 -6.63 19.31 -5.65
CA ASN A 99 -7.80 20.17 -5.61
C ASN A 99 -8.94 19.69 -6.54
N ILE A 100 -9.16 18.38 -6.57
CA ILE A 100 -10.26 17.71 -7.29
C ILE A 100 -11.05 16.85 -6.32
N SER A 101 -12.25 16.43 -6.70
CA SER A 101 -13.02 15.49 -5.89
C SER A 101 -12.44 14.07 -5.99
N LYS A 102 -12.56 13.27 -4.91
CA LYS A 102 -12.20 11.84 -4.92
C LYS A 102 -12.90 11.10 -6.06
N ARG A 103 -14.17 11.44 -6.31
CA ARG A 103 -14.95 10.84 -7.39
C ARG A 103 -14.33 11.10 -8.77
N GLN A 104 -13.89 12.33 -9.05
CA GLN A 104 -13.21 12.67 -10.31
C GLN A 104 -11.90 11.89 -10.47
N LEU A 105 -11.08 11.80 -9.40
CA LEU A 105 -9.84 11.02 -9.43
C LEU A 105 -10.10 9.54 -9.73
N VAL A 106 -11.00 8.90 -8.99
CA VAL A 106 -11.32 7.47 -9.15
C VAL A 106 -11.94 7.21 -10.53
N GLN A 107 -12.83 8.09 -11.00
CA GLN A 107 -13.43 7.99 -12.32
C GLN A 107 -12.39 8.10 -13.43
N TYR A 108 -11.47 9.07 -13.34
CA TYR A 108 -10.35 9.23 -14.27
C TYR A 108 -9.50 7.96 -14.34
N LEU A 109 -9.06 7.44 -13.19
CA LEU A 109 -8.23 6.24 -13.14
C LEU A 109 -8.93 5.02 -13.74
N ARG A 110 -10.25 4.90 -13.55
CA ARG A 110 -11.04 3.81 -14.14
C ARG A 110 -11.22 3.97 -15.65
N GLU A 111 -11.53 5.19 -16.12
CA GLU A 111 -11.85 5.44 -17.54
C GLU A 111 -10.59 5.53 -18.41
N VAL A 112 -9.50 6.13 -17.91
CA VAL A 112 -8.29 6.39 -18.69
C VAL A 112 -7.22 5.34 -18.43
N GLU A 113 -6.96 4.99 -17.17
CA GLU A 113 -5.91 4.04 -16.79
C GLU A 113 -6.40 2.58 -16.72
N GLY A 114 -7.72 2.36 -16.62
CA GLY A 114 -8.33 1.04 -16.44
C GLY A 114 -7.96 0.38 -15.11
N LYS A 115 -7.57 1.15 -14.10
CA LYS A 115 -7.02 0.66 -12.83
C LYS A 115 -7.73 1.28 -11.64
N THR A 116 -7.72 0.55 -10.51
CA THR A 116 -8.05 1.15 -9.21
C THR A 116 -6.89 2.02 -8.73
N PHE A 117 -7.15 2.96 -7.82
CA PHE A 117 -6.13 3.83 -7.24
C PHE A 117 -4.95 3.05 -6.66
N ARG A 118 -5.22 1.96 -5.94
CA ARG A 118 -4.20 1.11 -5.31
C ARG A 118 -3.29 0.44 -6.34
N ILE A 119 -3.87 -0.15 -7.39
CA ILE A 119 -3.10 -0.80 -8.46
C ILE A 119 -2.25 0.23 -9.21
N TRP A 120 -2.84 1.38 -9.52
CA TRP A 120 -2.16 2.48 -10.19
C TRP A 120 -0.99 3.03 -9.37
N LEU A 121 -1.21 3.35 -8.08
CA LEU A 121 -0.16 3.85 -7.18
C LEU A 121 0.96 2.82 -6.98
N SER A 122 0.59 1.55 -6.79
CA SER A 122 1.56 0.45 -6.65
C SER A 122 2.42 0.30 -7.90
N GLY A 123 1.85 0.50 -9.09
CA GLY A 123 2.59 0.51 -10.35
C GLY A 123 3.62 1.66 -10.41
N LEU A 124 3.23 2.89 -10.07
CA LEU A 124 4.14 4.03 -10.02
C LEU A 124 5.32 3.81 -9.07
N ARG A 125 5.03 3.32 -7.87
CA ARG A 125 6.05 2.99 -6.86
C ARG A 125 7.00 1.88 -7.32
N LEU A 126 6.49 0.91 -8.06
CA LEU A 126 7.28 -0.19 -8.58
C LEU A 126 8.24 0.26 -9.69
N GLU A 127 7.78 1.13 -10.61
CA GLU A 127 8.64 1.71 -11.64
C GLU A 127 9.75 2.57 -11.01
N GLU A 128 9.43 3.34 -9.99
CA GLU A 128 10.42 4.09 -9.23
C GLU A 128 11.43 3.16 -8.52
N ALA A 129 10.96 2.04 -7.97
CA ALA A 129 11.85 1.05 -7.37
C ALA A 129 12.81 0.44 -8.40
N LYS A 130 12.33 0.11 -9.60
CA LYS A 130 13.19 -0.37 -10.70
C LYS A 130 14.25 0.68 -11.06
N ARG A 131 13.86 1.94 -11.20
CA ARG A 131 14.78 3.04 -11.48
C ARG A 131 15.85 3.17 -10.40
N LYS A 132 15.45 3.22 -9.12
CA LYS A 132 16.40 3.31 -7.98
C LYS A 132 17.34 2.13 -7.86
N ILE A 133 16.89 0.92 -8.20
CA ILE A 133 17.74 -0.28 -8.21
C ILE A 133 18.87 -0.13 -9.24
N MET A 134 18.60 0.46 -10.39
CA MET A 134 19.57 0.68 -11.45
C MET A 134 20.52 1.84 -11.11
N GLU A 135 19.98 2.98 -10.68
CA GLU A 135 20.79 4.17 -10.36
C GLU A 135 21.66 3.97 -9.11
N HIS A 136 21.20 3.15 -8.17
CA HIS A 136 21.87 2.93 -6.87
C HIS A 136 22.05 1.43 -6.57
N PRO A 137 22.94 0.71 -7.27
CA PRO A 137 23.13 -0.73 -7.10
C PRO A 137 23.53 -1.15 -5.68
N LYS A 138 24.13 -0.23 -4.92
CA LYS A 138 24.60 -0.45 -3.54
C LYS A 138 23.52 -0.31 -2.47
N TYR A 139 22.35 0.24 -2.82
CA TYR A 139 21.27 0.42 -1.84
C TYR A 139 20.66 -0.92 -1.43
N SER A 140 20.36 -1.05 -0.14
CA SER A 140 19.65 -2.23 0.38
C SER A 140 18.23 -2.29 -0.17
N ASN A 141 17.64 -3.49 -0.21
CA ASN A 141 16.25 -3.65 -0.62
C ASN A 141 15.28 -2.91 0.33
N GLU A 142 15.67 -2.73 1.58
CA GLU A 142 14.93 -1.98 2.59
C GLU A 142 14.96 -0.47 2.30
N THR A 143 16.14 0.09 2.07
CA THR A 143 16.30 1.51 1.68
C THR A 143 15.52 1.86 0.41
N ILE A 144 15.50 0.95 -0.57
CA ILE A 144 14.72 1.14 -1.81
C ILE A 144 13.21 1.08 -1.51
N ALA A 145 12.78 0.11 -0.70
CA ALA A 145 11.37 -0.02 -0.35
C ALA A 145 10.85 1.22 0.37
N GLU A 146 11.53 1.67 1.40
CA GLU A 146 11.21 2.90 2.15
C GLU A 146 11.18 4.13 1.23
N GLY A 147 12.19 4.28 0.39
CA GLY A 147 12.27 5.39 -0.56
C GLY A 147 11.22 5.37 -1.68
N CYS A 148 10.43 4.28 -1.80
CA CYS A 148 9.33 4.15 -2.75
C CYS A 148 7.96 4.02 -2.05
N GLY A 149 7.89 4.13 -0.72
CA GLY A 149 6.66 4.02 0.04
C GLY A 149 6.13 2.59 0.19
N PHE A 150 7.00 1.58 0.05
CA PHE A 150 6.68 0.17 0.31
C PHE A 150 7.28 -0.30 1.63
N SER A 151 6.66 -1.32 2.24
CA SER A 151 7.40 -2.18 3.16
C SER A 151 8.31 -3.12 2.34
N ARG A 152 9.42 -3.59 2.95
CA ARG A 152 10.36 -4.51 2.30
C ARG A 152 9.69 -5.76 1.72
N SER A 153 8.83 -6.41 2.51
CA SER A 153 8.12 -7.62 2.09
C SER A 153 7.15 -7.34 0.95
N HIS A 154 6.43 -6.22 0.99
CA HIS A 154 5.49 -5.83 -0.05
C HIS A 154 6.22 -5.51 -1.37
N LEU A 155 7.34 -4.78 -1.32
CA LEU A 155 8.14 -4.53 -2.51
C LEU A 155 8.63 -5.85 -3.13
N GLN A 156 9.19 -6.78 -2.34
CA GLN A 156 9.67 -8.07 -2.85
C GLN A 156 8.57 -8.88 -3.52
N ALA A 157 7.38 -8.95 -2.92
CA ALA A 157 6.23 -9.66 -3.49
C ALA A 157 5.78 -9.03 -4.81
N LYS A 158 5.56 -7.71 -4.83
CA LYS A 158 5.13 -6.97 -6.03
C LYS A 158 6.17 -6.96 -7.13
N PHE A 159 7.44 -6.89 -6.78
CA PHE A 159 8.53 -6.95 -7.76
C PHE A 159 8.59 -8.32 -8.45
N LYS A 160 8.49 -9.40 -7.67
CA LYS A 160 8.46 -10.77 -8.21
C LYS A 160 7.21 -11.04 -9.06
N GLU A 161 6.04 -10.55 -8.62
CA GLU A 161 4.79 -10.64 -9.36
C GLU A 161 4.90 -9.96 -10.74
N ALA A 162 5.50 -8.78 -10.79
CA ALA A 162 5.58 -7.98 -12.01
C ALA A 162 6.72 -8.36 -12.96
N THR A 163 7.84 -8.89 -12.44
CA THR A 163 9.05 -9.17 -13.23
C THR A 163 9.36 -10.66 -13.38
N GLY A 164 8.68 -11.52 -12.60
CA GLY A 164 8.95 -12.95 -12.53
C GLY A 164 10.20 -13.32 -11.75
N MET A 165 11.00 -12.36 -11.27
CA MET A 165 12.28 -12.60 -10.60
C MET A 165 12.43 -11.74 -9.31
N THR A 166 13.36 -12.14 -8.45
CA THR A 166 13.67 -11.37 -7.26
C THR A 166 14.46 -10.11 -7.59
N ILE A 167 14.46 -9.13 -6.68
CA ILE A 167 15.25 -7.89 -6.82
C ILE A 167 16.74 -8.18 -7.01
N ASN A 168 17.26 -9.20 -6.33
CA ASN A 168 18.68 -9.57 -6.42
C ASN A 168 19.03 -10.21 -7.77
N GLU A 169 18.18 -11.09 -8.29
CA GLU A 169 18.31 -11.65 -9.64
C GLU A 169 18.23 -10.56 -10.70
N TRP A 170 17.29 -9.62 -10.53
CA TRP A 170 17.16 -8.46 -11.42
C TRP A 170 18.44 -7.62 -11.46
N ARG A 171 19.05 -7.31 -10.30
CA ARG A 171 20.33 -6.61 -10.22
C ARG A 171 21.44 -7.36 -10.95
N ALA A 172 21.57 -8.67 -10.68
CA ALA A 172 22.61 -9.49 -11.28
C ALA A 172 22.49 -9.57 -12.81
N ASN A 173 21.27 -9.60 -13.32
CA ASN A 173 21.03 -9.65 -14.76
C ASN A 173 21.35 -8.33 -15.46
N ASN A 174 21.02 -7.18 -14.83
CA ASN A 174 21.28 -5.88 -15.41
C ASN A 174 22.72 -5.40 -15.23
N ALA A 175 23.43 -5.86 -14.16
CA ALA A 175 24.86 -5.57 -13.98
C ALA A 175 25.78 -6.26 -15.01
N LYS A 176 25.27 -7.24 -15.76
CA LYS A 176 26.02 -7.93 -16.83
C LYS A 176 25.88 -7.27 -18.21
N THR A 177 25.07 -6.21 -18.31
CA THR A 177 24.74 -5.55 -19.60
C THR A 177 25.53 -4.25 -19.80
N GLU A 178 26.32 -3.82 -18.78
CA GLU A 178 27.33 -2.76 -18.87
C GLU A 178 28.75 -3.36 -19.00
#